data_9a4b25ca0f9eb307ba7c789d26ca4cb0
#
_entry.id   9a4b25ca0f9eb307ba7c789d26ca4cb0
#
_cell.length_a   1.000
_cell.length_b   1.000
_cell.length_c   1.000
_cell.angle_alpha   90.00
_cell.angle_beta   90.00
_cell.angle_gamma   90.00
#
_symmetry.space_group_name_H-M   'P 1'
#
loop_
_entity.id
_entity.type
_entity.pdbx_description
1 polymer ?
#
loop_
_entity_poly.entity_id
_entity_poly.type
_entity_poly.pdbx_seq_one_letter_code
_entity_poly.pdbx_strand_id
1 'polypeptide(L)'
;MTIREITELVDETMARAHCHRTFPIYIDKRMKTTLGLVRSNFLGIREMKISNLLLEHGTDEHIRDTIKHECAHAILITRDPLTNHNHDNTFGKVCDEIGCKDKTGFNHYDELDEVITANDNRYKVYCKHCGTMVYSGCNRSKKIVDLLNGKYKHNKCGMNEFELR
;
A
#
# COMPACT_ATOMS: atom_id res chain seq x y z
N MET A 1 -3.13 -7.60 17.67
CA MET A 1 -3.06 -6.26 18.33
C MET A 1 -4.44 -5.59 18.35
N THR A 2 -4.79 -4.90 19.45
CA THR A 2 -6.01 -4.07 19.59
C THR A 2 -5.79 -2.68 19.01
N ILE A 3 -6.87 -1.94 18.75
CA ILE A 3 -6.78 -0.55 18.27
C ILE A 3 -6.05 0.36 19.27
N ARG A 4 -6.15 0.07 20.57
CA ARG A 4 -5.42 0.80 21.62
C ARG A 4 -3.91 0.58 21.50
N GLU A 5 -3.47 -0.67 21.39
CA GLU A 5 -2.05 -1.01 21.23
C GLU A 5 -1.46 -0.43 19.93
N ILE A 6 -2.25 -0.43 18.84
CA ILE A 6 -1.87 0.21 17.57
C ILE A 6 -1.69 1.72 17.78
N THR A 7 -2.63 2.37 18.48
CA THR A 7 -2.57 3.81 18.74
C THR A 7 -1.35 4.17 19.58
N GLU A 8 -1.09 3.42 20.65
CA GLU A 8 0.09 3.60 21.50
C GLU A 8 1.39 3.43 20.69
N LEU A 9 1.47 2.41 19.83
CA LEU A 9 2.64 2.19 18.97
C LEU A 9 2.86 3.32 17.97
N VAL A 10 1.78 3.86 17.36
CA VAL A 10 1.88 5.02 16.46
C VAL A 10 2.37 6.25 17.21
N ASP A 11 1.80 6.54 18.39
CA ASP A 11 2.18 7.69 19.20
C ASP A 11 3.66 7.60 19.64
N GLU A 12 4.12 6.44 20.10
CA GLU A 12 5.52 6.20 20.44
C GLU A 12 6.45 6.33 19.23
N THR A 13 6.03 5.80 18.07
CA THR A 13 6.86 5.83 16.86
C THR A 13 7.00 7.26 16.35
N MET A 14 5.92 8.02 16.31
CA MET A 14 5.96 9.43 15.91
C MET A 14 6.75 10.30 16.88
N ALA A 15 6.64 10.04 18.19
CA ALA A 15 7.41 10.76 19.22
C ALA A 15 8.92 10.57 19.06
N ARG A 16 9.41 9.41 18.62
CA ARG A 16 10.84 9.18 18.30
C ARG A 16 11.35 10.16 17.24
N ALA A 17 10.51 10.54 16.30
CA ALA A 17 10.81 11.51 15.25
C ALA A 17 10.42 12.95 15.64
N HIS A 18 10.21 13.23 16.95
CA HIS A 18 9.76 14.52 17.45
C HIS A 18 8.47 15.04 16.81
N CYS A 19 7.58 14.14 16.37
CA CYS A 19 6.28 14.44 15.82
C CYS A 19 5.17 13.99 16.78
N HIS A 20 4.02 14.68 16.71
CA HIS A 20 2.82 14.30 17.46
C HIS A 20 1.72 13.89 16.48
N ARG A 21 0.99 12.84 16.81
CA ARG A 21 -0.16 12.43 16.03
C ARG A 21 -1.35 13.37 16.24
N THR A 22 -1.91 13.87 15.15
CA THR A 22 -3.09 14.76 15.14
C THR A 22 -4.26 14.16 14.37
N PHE A 23 -4.20 12.89 14.00
CA PHE A 23 -5.17 12.22 13.14
C PHE A 23 -5.71 10.94 13.78
N PRO A 24 -6.94 10.51 13.43
CA PRO A 24 -7.51 9.26 13.87
C PRO A 24 -6.89 8.05 13.16
N ILE A 25 -6.95 6.88 13.83
CA ILE A 25 -6.54 5.60 13.30
C ILE A 25 -7.77 4.71 13.20
N TYR A 26 -7.93 4.01 12.06
CA TYR A 26 -9.05 3.11 11.81
C TYR A 26 -8.56 1.74 11.36
N ILE A 27 -9.28 0.69 11.79
CA ILE A 27 -9.16 -0.65 11.21
C ILE A 27 -10.19 -0.74 10.08
N ASP A 28 -9.71 -0.95 8.85
CA ASP A 28 -10.59 -0.99 7.66
C ASP A 28 -10.72 -2.43 7.12
N LYS A 29 -11.95 -3.01 7.25
CA LYS A 29 -12.28 -4.35 6.77
C LYS A 29 -12.38 -4.44 5.24
N ARG A 30 -12.41 -3.31 4.54
CA ARG A 30 -12.53 -3.26 3.08
C ARG A 30 -11.17 -3.25 2.38
N MET A 31 -10.09 -3.00 3.12
CA MET A 31 -8.72 -3.08 2.60
C MET A 31 -8.34 -4.56 2.45
N LYS A 32 -8.28 -5.04 1.20
CA LYS A 32 -8.05 -6.45 0.87
C LYS A 32 -6.68 -6.72 0.25
N THR A 33 -6.05 -5.69 -0.34
CA THR A 33 -4.78 -5.79 -1.05
C THR A 33 -3.74 -4.78 -0.56
N THR A 34 -4.10 -3.91 0.37
CA THR A 34 -3.21 -2.91 0.98
C THR A 34 -3.26 -3.10 2.48
N LEU A 35 -2.10 -3.14 3.14
CA LEU A 35 -1.99 -3.46 4.57
C LEU A 35 -2.09 -2.24 5.46
N GLY A 36 -1.57 -1.08 5.00
CA GLY A 36 -1.64 0.21 5.67
C GLY A 36 -1.90 1.33 4.68
N LEU A 37 -2.36 2.47 5.14
CA LEU A 37 -2.60 3.65 4.32
C LEU A 37 -2.69 4.92 5.18
N VAL A 38 -1.90 5.93 4.86
CA VAL A 38 -2.07 7.31 5.34
C VAL A 38 -2.74 8.15 4.28
N ARG A 39 -3.84 8.82 4.65
CA ARG A 39 -4.52 9.78 3.78
C ARG A 39 -4.26 11.19 4.24
N SER A 40 -3.88 12.05 3.32
CA SER A 40 -3.66 13.48 3.56
C SER A 40 -4.40 14.35 2.53
N ASN A 41 -4.49 15.64 2.84
CA ASN A 41 -4.90 16.67 1.91
C ASN A 41 -4.05 17.93 2.19
N PHE A 42 -4.39 19.06 1.57
CA PHE A 42 -3.67 20.33 1.77
C PHE A 42 -3.71 20.87 3.22
N LEU A 43 -4.59 20.36 4.08
CA LEU A 43 -4.67 20.70 5.50
C LEU A 43 -3.84 19.77 6.39
N GLY A 44 -3.23 18.73 5.84
CA GLY A 44 -2.44 17.73 6.56
C GLY A 44 -3.03 16.32 6.52
N ILE A 45 -2.65 15.50 7.50
CA ILE A 45 -3.09 14.10 7.56
C ILE A 45 -4.53 14.03 8.07
N ARG A 46 -5.38 13.34 7.33
CA ARG A 46 -6.78 13.11 7.68
C ARG A 46 -6.99 11.86 8.53
N GLU A 47 -6.33 10.79 8.18
CA GLU A 47 -6.52 9.48 8.82
C GLU A 47 -5.36 8.54 8.49
N MET A 48 -5.11 7.58 9.37
CA MET A 48 -4.34 6.37 9.11
C MET A 48 -5.29 5.18 9.15
N LYS A 49 -5.15 4.27 8.20
CA LYS A 49 -5.92 3.02 8.15
C LYS A 49 -5.00 1.82 8.17
N ILE A 50 -5.37 0.85 8.97
CA ILE A 50 -4.71 -0.46 9.03
C ILE A 50 -5.72 -1.52 8.56
N SER A 51 -5.29 -2.41 7.69
CA SER A 51 -6.13 -3.48 7.19
C SER A 51 -6.49 -4.46 8.30
N ASN A 52 -7.77 -4.82 8.40
CA ASN A 52 -8.19 -5.90 9.27
C ASN A 52 -7.56 -7.25 8.85
N LEU A 53 -7.31 -7.44 7.56
CA LEU A 53 -6.63 -8.63 7.04
C LEU A 53 -5.23 -8.79 7.63
N LEU A 54 -4.46 -7.69 7.74
CA LEU A 54 -3.16 -7.70 8.42
C LEU A 54 -3.28 -8.13 9.89
N LEU A 55 -4.32 -7.66 10.60
CA LEU A 55 -4.52 -7.98 12.02
C LEU A 55 -4.98 -9.43 12.23
N GLU A 56 -5.71 -10.02 11.27
CA GLU A 56 -6.20 -11.40 11.33
C GLU A 56 -5.14 -12.44 10.93
N HIS A 57 -4.27 -12.11 9.97
CA HIS A 57 -3.36 -13.08 9.35
C HIS A 57 -1.88 -12.72 9.51
N GLY A 58 -1.54 -11.48 9.85
CA GLY A 58 -0.16 -11.04 10.03
C GLY A 58 0.40 -11.43 11.40
N THR A 59 1.71 -11.62 11.45
CA THR A 59 2.44 -11.74 12.71
C THR A 59 2.55 -10.39 13.41
N ASP A 60 2.88 -10.37 14.69
CA ASP A 60 3.15 -9.12 15.43
C ASP A 60 4.26 -8.29 14.78
N GLU A 61 5.26 -8.93 14.18
CA GLU A 61 6.33 -8.25 13.46
C GLU A 61 5.80 -7.57 12.19
N HIS A 62 4.99 -8.25 11.39
CA HIS A 62 4.35 -7.70 10.19
C HIS A 62 3.48 -6.48 10.52
N ILE A 63 2.69 -6.58 11.60
CA ILE A 63 1.82 -5.49 12.04
C ILE A 63 2.65 -4.28 12.47
N ARG A 64 3.68 -4.49 13.30
CA ARG A 64 4.56 -3.41 13.79
C ARG A 64 5.32 -2.73 12.66
N ASP A 65 5.82 -3.49 11.70
CA ASP A 65 6.61 -2.95 10.59
C ASP A 65 5.72 -2.15 9.63
N THR A 66 4.52 -2.67 9.32
CA THR A 66 3.52 -1.91 8.54
C THR A 66 3.12 -0.61 9.24
N ILE A 67 2.87 -0.65 10.56
CA ILE A 67 2.53 0.57 11.31
C ILE A 67 3.68 1.59 11.25
N LYS A 68 4.92 1.17 11.40
CA LYS A 68 6.09 2.05 11.30
C LYS A 68 6.23 2.63 9.90
N HIS A 69 5.98 1.82 8.85
CA HIS A 69 5.98 2.29 7.47
C HIS A 69 4.96 3.43 7.25
N GLU A 70 3.74 3.25 7.73
CA GLU A 70 2.72 4.30 7.68
C GLU A 70 3.08 5.52 8.54
N CYS A 71 3.74 5.31 9.68
CA CYS A 71 4.28 6.42 10.49
C CYS A 71 5.35 7.20 9.72
N ALA A 72 6.21 6.55 8.93
CA ALA A 72 7.20 7.24 8.11
C ALA A 72 6.53 8.18 7.10
N HIS A 73 5.46 7.74 6.41
CA HIS A 73 4.65 8.62 5.57
C HIS A 73 4.04 9.77 6.36
N ALA A 74 3.46 9.50 7.52
CA ALA A 74 2.85 10.52 8.37
C ALA A 74 3.87 11.57 8.84
N ILE A 75 5.06 11.16 9.25
CA ILE A 75 6.15 12.04 9.67
C ILE A 75 6.59 12.94 8.53
N LEU A 76 6.76 12.40 7.31
CA LEU A 76 7.14 13.18 6.13
C LEU A 76 6.08 14.21 5.78
N ILE A 77 4.81 13.81 5.72
CA ILE A 77 3.71 14.75 5.46
C ILE A 77 3.65 15.86 6.52
N THR A 78 3.98 15.53 7.78
CA THR A 78 4.00 16.53 8.86
C THR A 78 5.18 17.51 8.71
N ARG A 79 6.36 17.00 8.31
CA ARG A 79 7.58 17.81 8.15
C ARG A 79 7.59 18.62 6.85
N ASP A 80 7.05 18.06 5.77
CA ASP A 80 7.02 18.65 4.44
C ASP A 80 5.70 18.31 3.72
N PRO A 81 4.62 19.03 4.03
CA PRO A 81 3.29 18.73 3.51
C PRO A 81 3.11 19.03 2.01
N LEU A 82 4.06 19.72 1.38
CA LEU A 82 3.97 20.12 -0.03
C LEU A 82 4.71 19.16 -0.96
N THR A 83 5.57 18.31 -0.42
CA THR A 83 6.35 17.35 -1.22
C THR A 83 5.73 15.96 -1.11
N ASN A 84 5.62 15.29 -2.26
CA ASN A 84 5.19 13.89 -2.31
C ASN A 84 6.42 12.98 -2.21
N HIS A 85 6.62 12.39 -1.04
CA HIS A 85 7.72 11.45 -0.78
C HIS A 85 7.23 10.00 -0.99
N ASN A 86 7.44 9.46 -2.18
CA ASN A 86 7.12 8.06 -2.51
C ASN A 86 8.36 7.17 -2.35
N HIS A 87 8.61 6.68 -1.13
CA HIS A 87 9.71 5.74 -0.82
C HIS A 87 11.08 6.20 -1.38
N ASP A 88 11.32 7.50 -1.38
CA ASP A 88 12.58 8.11 -1.80
C ASP A 88 13.65 8.03 -0.69
N ASN A 89 14.82 8.64 -0.94
CA ASN A 89 15.91 8.66 0.05
C ASN A 89 15.50 9.36 1.36
N THR A 90 14.58 10.33 1.31
CA THR A 90 14.09 11.02 2.51
C THR A 90 13.19 10.11 3.32
N PHE A 91 12.32 9.35 2.66
CA PHE A 91 11.54 8.29 3.30
C PHE A 91 12.46 7.25 3.97
N GLY A 92 13.50 6.78 3.27
CA GLY A 92 14.46 5.84 3.83
C GLY A 92 15.15 6.35 5.11
N LYS A 93 15.51 7.64 5.18
CA LYS A 93 16.09 8.25 6.38
C LYS A 93 15.12 8.28 7.56
N VAL A 94 13.84 8.59 7.31
CA VAL A 94 12.82 8.55 8.35
C VAL A 94 12.59 7.11 8.83
N CYS A 95 12.59 6.13 7.93
CA CYS A 95 12.52 4.72 8.30
C CYS A 95 13.67 4.32 9.24
N ASP A 96 14.90 4.77 8.95
CA ASP A 96 16.06 4.52 9.83
C ASP A 96 15.88 5.18 11.21
N GLU A 97 15.37 6.41 11.24
CA GLU A 97 15.13 7.18 12.47
C GLU A 97 14.15 6.46 13.41
N ILE A 98 13.07 5.88 12.87
CA ILE A 98 12.03 5.22 13.67
C ILE A 98 12.18 3.70 13.79
N GLY A 99 13.19 3.12 13.15
CA GLY A 99 13.44 1.68 13.12
C GLY A 99 12.38 0.89 12.32
N CYS A 100 11.95 1.43 11.18
CA CYS A 100 11.15 0.75 10.19
C CYS A 100 12.06 -0.06 9.26
N LYS A 101 11.76 -1.33 9.05
CA LYS A 101 12.53 -2.21 8.17
C LYS A 101 12.11 -2.07 6.72
N ASP A 102 10.80 -1.89 6.47
CA ASP A 102 10.26 -1.71 5.12
C ASP A 102 10.44 -0.28 4.61
N LYS A 103 11.41 -0.11 3.72
CA LYS A 103 11.71 1.17 3.06
C LYS A 103 11.07 1.30 1.67
N THR A 104 10.43 0.26 1.17
CA THR A 104 9.97 0.17 -0.22
C THR A 104 8.47 0.01 -0.38
N GLY A 105 7.75 -0.38 0.68
CA GLY A 105 6.34 -0.74 0.61
C GLY A 105 6.08 -2.08 -0.09
N PHE A 106 7.14 -2.87 -0.33
CA PHE A 106 7.10 -4.16 -1.03
C PHE A 106 7.57 -5.32 -0.15
N ASN A 107 7.44 -5.20 1.18
CA ASN A 107 7.69 -6.36 2.02
C ASN A 107 6.67 -7.44 1.67
N HIS A 108 7.14 -8.45 0.96
CA HIS A 108 6.41 -9.68 0.74
C HIS A 108 6.44 -10.49 2.03
N TYR A 109 5.28 -10.64 2.62
CA TYR A 109 5.07 -11.58 3.72
C TYR A 109 4.39 -12.79 3.10
N ASP A 110 5.13 -13.87 2.83
CA ASP A 110 4.64 -15.04 2.08
C ASP A 110 3.27 -15.52 2.56
N GLU A 111 3.05 -15.54 3.87
CA GLU A 111 1.79 -15.94 4.50
C GLU A 111 0.62 -14.97 4.19
N LEU A 112 0.91 -13.67 4.09
CA LEU A 112 -0.08 -12.64 3.74
C LEU A 112 -0.32 -12.55 2.23
N ASP A 113 0.70 -12.83 1.42
CA ASP A 113 0.61 -12.77 -0.05
C ASP A 113 -0.42 -13.76 -0.59
N GLU A 114 -0.52 -14.96 -0.02
CA GLU A 114 -1.56 -15.93 -0.38
C GLU A 114 -2.96 -15.39 -0.07
N VAL A 115 -3.16 -14.81 1.12
CA VAL A 115 -4.46 -14.26 1.54
C VAL A 115 -4.80 -13.00 0.72
N ILE A 116 -3.84 -12.13 0.47
CA ILE A 116 -4.00 -10.94 -0.37
C ILE A 116 -4.38 -11.35 -1.79
N THR A 117 -3.68 -12.34 -2.36
CA THR A 117 -3.93 -12.85 -3.70
C THR A 117 -5.32 -13.49 -3.81
N ALA A 118 -5.73 -14.27 -2.82
CA ALA A 118 -7.07 -14.86 -2.75
C ALA A 118 -8.19 -13.80 -2.66
N ASN A 119 -7.92 -12.65 -2.05
CA ASN A 119 -8.86 -11.53 -1.94
C ASN A 119 -8.76 -10.51 -3.08
N ASP A 120 -7.82 -10.68 -4.01
CA ASP A 120 -7.60 -9.77 -5.14
C ASP A 120 -8.62 -10.00 -6.26
N ASN A 121 -9.77 -9.36 -6.15
CA ASN A 121 -10.86 -9.39 -7.14
C ASN A 121 -10.64 -8.41 -8.31
N ARG A 122 -9.41 -7.96 -8.56
CA ARG A 122 -9.14 -7.06 -9.70
C ARG A 122 -9.23 -7.83 -11.01
N TYR A 123 -9.77 -7.15 -12.01
CA TYR A 123 -9.69 -7.62 -13.40
C TYR A 123 -8.23 -7.62 -13.84
N LYS A 124 -7.70 -8.77 -14.24
CA LYS A 124 -6.33 -8.93 -14.71
C LYS A 124 -6.35 -9.23 -16.20
N VAL A 125 -5.65 -8.44 -16.99
CA VAL A 125 -5.55 -8.61 -18.45
C VAL A 125 -4.16 -9.10 -18.81
N TYR A 126 -4.10 -10.18 -19.56
CA TYR A 126 -2.88 -10.84 -19.98
C TYR A 126 -2.72 -10.80 -21.49
N CYS A 127 -1.50 -10.69 -21.96
CA CYS A 127 -1.18 -10.89 -23.36
C CYS A 127 -1.27 -12.40 -23.70
N LYS A 128 -2.10 -12.77 -24.67
CA LYS A 128 -2.28 -14.18 -25.07
C LYS A 128 -1.01 -14.80 -25.62
N HIS A 129 -0.14 -14.00 -26.25
CA HIS A 129 1.07 -14.49 -26.88
C HIS A 129 2.18 -14.83 -25.88
N CYS A 130 2.47 -13.94 -24.93
CA CYS A 130 3.60 -14.11 -24.00
C CYS A 130 3.18 -14.35 -22.55
N GLY A 131 1.89 -14.43 -22.23
CA GLY A 131 1.37 -14.67 -20.90
C GLY A 131 1.60 -13.56 -19.87
N THR A 132 2.28 -12.47 -20.26
CA THR A 132 2.57 -11.35 -19.32
C THR A 132 1.31 -10.58 -18.97
N MET A 133 1.12 -10.29 -17.67
CA MET A 133 0.07 -9.38 -17.22
C MET A 133 0.39 -7.96 -17.70
N VAL A 134 -0.55 -7.33 -18.39
CA VAL A 134 -0.40 -5.99 -18.99
C VAL A 134 -1.20 -4.93 -18.27
N TYR A 135 -2.22 -5.34 -17.54
CA TYR A 135 -3.07 -4.42 -16.79
C TYR A 135 -3.81 -5.12 -15.64
N SER A 136 -4.02 -4.39 -14.55
CA SER A 136 -4.88 -4.80 -13.44
C SER A 136 -5.70 -3.60 -12.94
N GLY A 137 -6.98 -3.80 -12.63
CA GLY A 137 -7.87 -2.73 -12.17
C GLY A 137 -9.13 -3.24 -11.47
N CYS A 138 -9.64 -2.46 -10.50
CA CYS A 138 -10.79 -2.84 -9.68
C CYS A 138 -12.13 -2.84 -10.43
N ASN A 139 -12.23 -2.10 -11.54
CA ASN A 139 -13.43 -1.96 -12.33
C ASN A 139 -13.14 -2.33 -13.78
N ARG A 140 -14.18 -2.78 -14.50
CA ARG A 140 -14.11 -3.00 -15.96
C ARG A 140 -14.04 -1.65 -16.67
N SER A 141 -12.87 -1.01 -16.60
CA SER A 141 -12.61 0.31 -17.15
C SER A 141 -12.61 0.29 -18.69
N LYS A 142 -12.77 1.47 -19.30
CA LYS A 142 -12.63 1.65 -20.76
C LYS A 142 -11.29 1.08 -21.26
N LYS A 143 -10.20 1.23 -20.47
CA LYS A 143 -8.88 0.69 -20.82
C LYS A 143 -8.87 -0.83 -20.94
N ILE A 144 -9.58 -1.55 -20.06
CA ILE A 144 -9.71 -3.01 -20.17
C ILE A 144 -10.45 -3.37 -21.46
N VAL A 145 -11.56 -2.70 -21.74
CA VAL A 145 -12.34 -2.93 -22.97
C VAL A 145 -11.51 -2.65 -24.21
N ASP A 146 -10.78 -1.55 -24.23
CA ASP A 146 -9.91 -1.16 -25.34
C ASP A 146 -8.74 -2.15 -25.56
N LEU A 147 -8.16 -2.71 -24.47
CA LEU A 147 -7.16 -3.78 -24.54
C LEU A 147 -7.78 -5.04 -25.17
N LEU A 148 -8.91 -5.52 -24.64
CA LEU A 148 -9.57 -6.74 -25.12
C LEU A 148 -10.01 -6.62 -26.60
N ASN A 149 -10.30 -5.40 -27.06
CA ASN A 149 -10.61 -5.10 -28.46
C ASN A 149 -9.37 -4.88 -29.35
N GLY A 150 -8.17 -5.13 -28.84
CA GLY A 150 -6.93 -5.06 -29.62
C GLY A 150 -6.49 -3.65 -30.02
N LYS A 151 -6.97 -2.59 -29.33
CA LYS A 151 -6.59 -1.19 -29.64
C LYS A 151 -5.15 -0.85 -29.27
N TYR A 152 -4.51 -1.65 -28.43
CA TYR A 152 -3.14 -1.45 -27.97
C TYR A 152 -2.26 -2.62 -28.40
N LYS A 153 -0.98 -2.34 -28.56
CA LYS A 153 0.04 -3.36 -28.77
C LYS A 153 0.82 -3.57 -27.49
N HIS A 154 1.16 -4.82 -27.18
CA HIS A 154 2.00 -5.14 -26.05
C HIS A 154 3.45 -4.77 -26.33
N ASN A 155 4.07 -3.92 -25.51
CA ASN A 155 5.40 -3.36 -25.74
C ASN A 155 6.51 -4.41 -25.86
N LYS A 156 6.37 -5.59 -25.19
CA LYS A 156 7.39 -6.62 -25.23
C LYS A 156 7.37 -7.49 -26.49
N CYS A 157 6.17 -7.80 -27.02
CA CYS A 157 6.04 -8.74 -28.14
C CYS A 157 5.31 -8.16 -29.36
N GLY A 158 4.86 -6.91 -29.31
CA GLY A 158 4.18 -6.22 -30.42
C GLY A 158 2.76 -6.72 -30.74
N MET A 159 2.27 -7.76 -30.06
CA MET A 159 0.96 -8.36 -30.30
C MET A 159 -0.15 -7.54 -29.65
N ASN A 160 -1.38 -7.66 -30.17
CA ASN A 160 -2.57 -6.92 -29.73
C ASN A 160 -3.70 -7.82 -29.24
N GLU A 161 -3.43 -9.08 -28.97
CA GLU A 161 -4.40 -10.03 -28.45
C GLU A 161 -4.26 -10.18 -26.94
N PHE A 162 -5.35 -9.90 -26.22
CA PHE A 162 -5.38 -9.93 -24.76
C PHE A 162 -6.56 -10.74 -24.25
N GLU A 163 -6.43 -11.27 -23.05
CA GLU A 163 -7.48 -12.00 -22.36
C GLU A 163 -7.62 -11.55 -20.90
N LEU A 164 -8.80 -11.75 -20.36
CA LEU A 164 -9.11 -11.51 -18.96
C LEU A 164 -8.95 -12.82 -18.18
N ARG A 165 -8.26 -12.78 -17.03
CA ARG A 165 -8.15 -13.93 -16.13
C ARG A 165 -8.50 -13.51 -14.70
#